data_0e1c1e4bc178ceb1350e789c5a7e63b6
#
_entry.id   0e1c1e4bc178ceb1350e789c5a7e63b6
#
_cell.length_a   1.000
_cell.length_b   1.000
_cell.length_c   1.000
_cell.angle_alpha   90.00
_cell.angle_beta   90.00
_cell.angle_gamma   90.00
#
_symmetry.space_group_name_H-M   'P 1'
#
loop_
_entity.id
_entity.type
_entity.pdbx_description
1 polymer ?
#
loop_
_entity_poly.entity_id
_entity_poly.type
_entity_poly.pdbx_seq_one_letter_code
_entity_poly.pdbx_strand_id
1 'polypeptide(L)'
;MNNIEKCKKLTQERDWAGLFELNGLEIDSFGTKKELSVLGDYLQKDEVVFTLVSGMISQSETSTDFGFGAKNWITALTSERILCLDYTMLSSSINTQSFRLNQIQSVSASQGWFFGKITVDIGAGLIVIDNCEKPHAKVFAELANQLIRQKEED
;
A
#
# COMPACT_ATOMS: atom_id res chain seq x y z
N MET A 1 18.50 10.63 -12.85
CA MET A 1 17.90 9.43 -12.24
C MET A 1 16.39 9.57 -12.31
N ASN A 2 15.72 8.63 -12.94
CA ASN A 2 14.26 8.68 -12.98
C ASN A 2 13.67 8.22 -11.63
N ASN A 3 12.37 8.39 -11.47
CA ASN A 3 11.73 8.06 -10.17
C ASN A 3 11.80 6.58 -9.82
N ILE A 4 11.83 5.71 -10.82
CA ILE A 4 11.95 4.25 -10.59
C ILE A 4 13.29 3.92 -9.94
N GLU A 5 14.37 4.50 -10.46
CA GLU A 5 15.71 4.29 -9.91
C GLU A 5 15.83 4.82 -8.47
N LYS A 6 15.22 5.97 -8.21
CA LYS A 6 15.17 6.54 -6.86
C LYS A 6 14.39 5.64 -5.89
N CYS A 7 13.23 5.15 -6.31
CA CYS A 7 12.44 4.23 -5.51
C CYS A 7 13.20 2.94 -5.23
N LYS A 8 13.89 2.41 -6.23
CA LYS A 8 14.70 1.19 -6.08
C LYS A 8 15.77 1.37 -5.02
N LYS A 9 16.51 2.49 -5.08
CA LYS A 9 17.55 2.80 -4.12
C LYS A 9 16.97 2.93 -2.70
N LEU A 10 15.89 3.70 -2.54
CA LEU A 10 15.25 3.91 -1.26
C LEU A 10 14.70 2.61 -0.67
N THR A 11 14.15 1.73 -1.53
CA THR A 11 13.68 0.42 -1.11
C THR A 11 14.84 -0.43 -0.58
N GLN A 12 15.95 -0.46 -1.29
CA GLN A 12 17.13 -1.23 -0.90
C GLN A 12 17.73 -0.74 0.43
N GLU A 13 17.70 0.56 0.63
CA GLU A 13 18.18 1.20 1.86
C GLU A 13 17.15 1.16 2.99
N ARG A 14 15.92 0.73 2.69
CA ARG A 14 14.78 0.76 3.61
C ARG A 14 14.53 2.17 4.17
N ASP A 15 14.77 3.18 3.34
CA ASP A 15 14.55 4.58 3.69
C ASP A 15 13.12 4.98 3.34
N TRP A 16 12.20 4.60 4.20
CA TRP A 16 10.77 4.85 3.98
C TRP A 16 10.43 6.34 4.12
N ALA A 17 11.10 7.05 5.02
CA ALA A 17 10.94 8.50 5.11
C ALA A 17 11.34 9.20 3.81
N GLY A 18 12.46 8.78 3.22
CA GLY A 18 12.91 9.30 1.92
C GLY A 18 11.90 8.99 0.80
N LEU A 19 11.25 7.82 0.87
CA LEU A 19 10.23 7.45 -0.11
C LEU A 19 9.01 8.37 -0.01
N PHE A 20 8.54 8.69 1.20
CA PHE A 20 7.46 9.66 1.39
C PHE A 20 7.86 11.03 0.82
N GLU A 21 9.06 11.50 1.14
CA GLU A 21 9.57 12.79 0.64
C GLU A 21 9.65 12.83 -0.90
N LEU A 22 10.09 11.74 -1.52
CA LEU A 22 10.17 11.63 -2.98
C LEU A 22 8.80 11.85 -3.62
N ASN A 23 7.74 11.40 -2.97
CA ASN A 23 6.37 11.54 -3.44
C ASN A 23 5.69 12.84 -2.98
N GLY A 24 6.44 13.74 -2.35
CA GLY A 24 5.90 15.00 -1.83
C GLY A 24 5.05 14.84 -0.58
N LEU A 25 5.26 13.76 0.17
CA LEU A 25 4.47 13.41 1.34
C LEU A 25 5.33 13.47 2.60
N GLU A 26 4.68 13.64 3.75
CA GLU A 26 5.31 13.48 5.05
C GLU A 26 5.03 12.08 5.58
N ILE A 27 5.95 11.58 6.40
CA ILE A 27 5.78 10.27 7.00
C ILE A 27 4.54 10.27 7.91
N ASP A 28 3.79 9.20 7.82
CA ASP A 28 2.52 9.06 8.50
C ASP A 28 2.72 8.84 10.00
N SER A 29 1.81 9.42 10.80
CA SER A 29 1.88 9.36 12.26
C SER A 29 0.96 8.32 12.90
N PHE A 30 0.33 7.46 12.13
CA PHE A 30 -0.73 6.54 12.60
C PHE A 30 -0.24 5.25 13.28
N GLY A 31 0.96 5.24 13.82
CA GLY A 31 1.40 4.12 14.66
C GLY A 31 1.83 2.87 13.90
N THR A 32 2.15 2.97 12.61
CA THR A 32 2.61 1.87 11.78
C THR A 32 4.14 1.74 11.75
N LYS A 33 4.85 2.28 12.73
CA LYS A 33 6.31 2.23 12.79
C LYS A 33 6.85 0.80 12.82
N LYS A 34 6.15 -0.10 13.49
CA LYS A 34 6.60 -1.50 13.61
C LYS A 34 6.49 -2.21 12.27
N GLU A 35 5.37 -2.00 11.56
CA GLU A 35 5.17 -2.55 10.23
C GLU A 35 6.23 -2.03 9.26
N LEU A 36 6.53 -0.73 9.32
CA LEU A 36 7.58 -0.14 8.50
C LEU A 36 8.95 -0.72 8.82
N SER A 37 9.23 -1.01 10.08
CA SER A 37 10.54 -1.54 10.48
C SER A 37 10.81 -2.93 9.90
N VAL A 38 9.78 -3.69 9.53
CA VAL A 38 9.90 -5.05 9.03
C VAL A 38 9.49 -5.20 7.56
N LEU A 39 8.96 -4.15 6.95
CA LEU A 39 8.44 -4.20 5.59
C LEU A 39 9.46 -4.80 4.60
N GLY A 40 10.72 -4.38 4.70
CA GLY A 40 11.77 -4.86 3.81
C GLY A 40 11.97 -6.37 3.87
N ASP A 41 11.67 -7.02 4.99
CA ASP A 41 11.82 -8.46 5.15
C ASP A 41 10.76 -9.26 4.38
N TYR A 42 9.66 -8.61 3.98
CA TYR A 42 8.56 -9.24 3.26
C TYR A 42 8.58 -8.99 1.76
N LEU A 43 9.55 -8.19 1.29
CA LEU A 43 9.71 -7.91 -0.13
C LEU A 43 10.44 -9.06 -0.81
N GLN A 44 10.06 -9.32 -2.06
CA GLN A 44 10.76 -10.27 -2.90
C GLN A 44 12.04 -9.63 -3.45
N LYS A 45 12.92 -10.45 -3.96
CA LYS A 45 14.16 -9.98 -4.61
C LYS A 45 13.78 -9.03 -5.75
N ASP A 46 14.43 -7.88 -5.80
CA ASP A 46 14.24 -6.83 -6.81
C ASP A 46 12.85 -6.18 -6.81
N GLU A 47 12.02 -6.48 -5.81
CA GLU A 47 10.74 -5.79 -5.64
C GLU A 47 10.98 -4.35 -5.17
N VAL A 48 10.34 -3.39 -5.84
CA VAL A 48 10.51 -1.95 -5.57
C VAL A 48 9.22 -1.39 -4.98
N VAL A 49 9.34 -0.66 -3.89
CA VAL A 49 8.20 0.04 -3.27
C VAL A 49 8.11 1.44 -3.86
N PHE A 50 6.93 1.82 -4.35
CA PHE A 50 6.68 3.12 -4.94
C PHE A 50 6.04 4.09 -3.96
N THR A 51 5.12 3.62 -3.13
CA THR A 51 4.49 4.44 -2.09
C THR A 51 3.88 3.56 -1.01
N LEU A 52 3.55 4.20 0.10
CA LEU A 52 3.02 3.56 1.30
C LEU A 52 1.84 4.37 1.83
N VAL A 53 0.88 3.67 2.44
CA VAL A 53 -0.25 4.31 3.10
C VAL A 53 -0.66 3.50 4.31
N SER A 54 -1.08 4.17 5.39
CA SER A 54 -1.66 3.54 6.56
C SER A 54 -3.17 3.71 6.55
N GLY A 55 -3.88 2.70 6.97
CA GLY A 55 -5.32 2.78 7.08
C GLY A 55 -5.94 1.48 7.55
N MET A 56 -7.22 1.53 7.86
CA MET A 56 -8.03 0.36 8.20
C MET A 56 -8.55 -0.26 6.92
N ILE A 57 -8.44 -1.58 6.83
CA ILE A 57 -8.82 -2.29 5.61
C ILE A 57 -10.10 -3.10 5.85
N SER A 58 -11.04 -2.98 4.93
CA SER A 58 -12.24 -3.81 4.88
C SER A 58 -12.42 -4.36 3.47
N GLN A 59 -13.28 -5.33 3.33
CA GLN A 59 -13.58 -5.93 2.04
C GLN A 59 -15.09 -6.04 1.84
N SER A 60 -15.52 -6.00 0.59
CA SER A 60 -16.93 -6.18 0.23
C SER A 60 -17.06 -7.03 -1.01
N GLU A 61 -18.13 -7.80 -1.08
CA GLU A 61 -18.52 -8.62 -2.23
C GLU A 61 -17.48 -9.68 -2.65
N THR A 62 -16.50 -9.98 -1.77
CA THR A 62 -15.55 -11.06 -2.02
C THR A 62 -16.05 -12.37 -1.42
N SER A 63 -15.73 -13.49 -2.06
CA SER A 63 -16.05 -14.82 -1.55
C SER A 63 -15.06 -15.30 -0.48
N THR A 64 -13.93 -14.59 -0.32
CA THR A 64 -12.86 -14.96 0.61
C THR A 64 -12.76 -13.91 1.70
N ASP A 65 -12.73 -14.36 2.95
CA ASP A 65 -12.42 -13.51 4.09
C ASP A 65 -10.89 -13.43 4.22
N PHE A 66 -10.33 -12.24 3.97
CA PHE A 66 -8.89 -12.02 4.05
C PHE A 66 -8.40 -11.73 5.48
N GLY A 67 -9.31 -11.63 6.45
CA GLY A 67 -8.95 -11.51 7.85
C GLY A 67 -8.32 -10.17 8.25
N PHE A 68 -8.76 -9.07 7.63
CA PHE A 68 -8.17 -7.75 7.93
C PHE A 68 -8.47 -7.26 9.34
N GLY A 69 -9.66 -7.55 9.88
CA GLY A 69 -10.03 -7.08 11.22
C GLY A 69 -10.17 -5.56 11.32
N ALA A 70 -10.46 -5.08 12.52
CA ALA A 70 -10.63 -3.64 12.79
C ALA A 70 -9.34 -3.04 13.36
N LYS A 71 -8.31 -2.89 12.53
CA LYS A 71 -7.00 -2.39 12.93
C LYS A 71 -6.31 -1.69 11.76
N ASN A 72 -5.28 -0.91 12.06
CA ASN A 72 -4.51 -0.23 11.05
C ASN A 72 -3.49 -1.17 10.40
N TRP A 73 -3.38 -1.06 9.10
CA TRP A 73 -2.41 -1.77 8.28
C TRP A 73 -1.51 -0.78 7.59
N ILE A 74 -0.27 -1.17 7.30
CA ILE A 74 0.52 -0.47 6.29
C ILE A 74 0.30 -1.16 4.96
N THR A 75 0.06 -0.39 3.93
CA THR A 75 -0.14 -0.92 2.58
C THR A 75 0.91 -0.34 1.65
N ALA A 76 1.67 -1.21 1.02
CA ALA A 76 2.72 -0.85 0.09
C ALA A 76 2.26 -1.12 -1.34
N LEU A 77 2.49 -0.14 -2.21
CA LEU A 77 2.36 -0.32 -3.65
C LEU A 77 3.74 -0.65 -4.19
N THR A 78 3.90 -1.84 -4.75
CA THR A 78 5.20 -2.28 -5.25
C THR A 78 5.18 -2.51 -6.76
N SER A 79 6.33 -2.83 -7.31
CA SER A 79 6.47 -3.18 -8.71
C SER A 79 5.70 -4.44 -9.10
N GLU A 80 5.19 -5.21 -8.13
CA GLU A 80 4.55 -6.50 -8.39
C GLU A 80 3.13 -6.62 -7.83
N ARG A 81 2.84 -5.89 -6.73
CA ARG A 81 1.61 -6.14 -5.98
C ARG A 81 1.25 -4.98 -5.07
N ILE A 82 0.05 -5.04 -4.51
CA ILE A 82 -0.32 -4.29 -3.32
C ILE A 82 -0.10 -5.22 -2.14
N LEU A 83 0.78 -4.86 -1.22
CA LEU A 83 1.17 -5.67 -0.07
C LEU A 83 0.72 -4.98 1.21
N CYS A 84 -0.09 -5.69 2.00
CA CYS A 84 -0.62 -5.20 3.27
C CYS A 84 0.05 -5.92 4.43
N LEU A 85 0.53 -5.17 5.40
CA LEU A 85 1.19 -5.70 6.60
C LEU A 85 0.51 -5.20 7.85
N ASP A 86 0.33 -6.10 8.79
CA ASP A 86 -0.12 -5.78 10.13
C ASP A 86 0.72 -6.52 11.17
N TYR A 87 1.26 -5.78 12.12
CA TYR A 87 2.05 -6.33 13.21
C TYR A 87 1.20 -6.39 14.48
N THR A 88 0.90 -7.60 14.94
CA THR A 88 0.18 -7.78 16.19
C THR A 88 1.15 -7.86 17.35
N MET A 89 1.04 -6.91 18.28
CA MET A 89 1.93 -6.83 19.45
C MET A 89 1.81 -8.03 20.38
N LEU A 90 0.60 -8.62 20.46
CA LEU A 90 0.32 -9.70 21.40
C LEU A 90 1.00 -11.02 21.04
N SER A 91 1.22 -11.27 19.77
CA SER A 91 1.80 -12.54 19.31
C SER A 91 3.14 -12.38 18.62
N SER A 92 3.64 -11.15 18.48
CA SER A 92 4.85 -10.83 17.69
C SER A 92 4.77 -11.38 16.27
N SER A 93 3.57 -11.70 15.80
CA SER A 93 3.35 -12.21 14.45
C SER A 93 2.96 -11.07 13.52
N ILE A 94 3.28 -11.24 12.24
CA ILE A 94 2.92 -10.31 11.19
C ILE A 94 1.91 -10.97 10.29
N ASN A 95 0.78 -10.30 10.10
CA ASN A 95 -0.21 -10.71 9.12
C ASN A 95 0.10 -10.02 7.80
N THR A 96 0.05 -10.79 6.73
CA THR A 96 0.27 -10.25 5.39
C THR A 96 -0.88 -10.63 4.48
N GLN A 97 -1.27 -9.70 3.62
CA GLN A 97 -2.16 -9.96 2.50
C GLN A 97 -1.58 -9.27 1.28
N SER A 98 -1.73 -9.85 0.12
CA SER A 98 -1.25 -9.21 -1.09
C SER A 98 -2.16 -9.50 -2.28
N PHE A 99 -2.17 -8.55 -3.22
CA PHE A 99 -2.95 -8.61 -4.45
C PHE A 99 -2.02 -8.26 -5.59
N ARG A 100 -1.79 -9.20 -6.51
CA ARG A 100 -0.92 -8.95 -7.66
C ARG A 100 -1.52 -7.87 -8.55
N LEU A 101 -0.67 -7.08 -9.17
CA LEU A 101 -1.15 -5.98 -10.02
C LEU A 101 -2.04 -6.47 -11.16
N ASN A 102 -1.81 -7.69 -11.68
CA ASN A 102 -2.66 -8.25 -12.73
C ASN A 102 -4.06 -8.67 -12.26
N GLN A 103 -4.30 -8.74 -10.95
CA GLN A 103 -5.63 -8.99 -10.38
C GLN A 103 -6.42 -7.71 -10.16
N ILE A 104 -5.77 -6.56 -10.22
CA ILE A 104 -6.37 -5.27 -9.89
C ILE A 104 -6.89 -4.62 -11.15
N GLN A 105 -8.16 -4.27 -11.16
CA GLN A 105 -8.80 -3.63 -12.30
C GLN A 105 -8.68 -2.11 -12.23
N SER A 106 -8.83 -1.55 -11.04
CA SER A 106 -8.70 -0.11 -10.84
C SER A 106 -8.45 0.21 -9.38
N VAL A 107 -7.87 1.39 -9.14
CA VAL A 107 -7.70 1.94 -7.79
C VAL A 107 -8.23 3.36 -7.83
N SER A 108 -9.11 3.69 -6.91
CA SER A 108 -9.65 5.05 -6.79
C SER A 108 -9.43 5.60 -5.39
N ALA A 109 -9.33 6.92 -5.30
CA ALA A 109 -9.25 7.62 -4.03
C ALA A 109 -10.42 8.58 -3.93
N SER A 110 -10.98 8.67 -2.73
CA SER A 110 -11.97 9.67 -2.39
C SER A 110 -11.58 10.35 -1.09
N GLN A 111 -12.12 11.53 -0.84
CA GLN A 111 -11.82 12.29 0.36
C GLN A 111 -13.08 12.52 1.16
N GLY A 112 -13.04 12.10 2.44
CA GLY A 112 -14.03 12.49 3.40
C GLY A 112 -13.66 13.83 4.06
N TRP A 113 -14.32 14.12 5.18
CA TRP A 113 -14.10 15.38 5.88
C TRP A 113 -12.69 15.46 6.48
N PHE A 114 -12.22 14.39 7.11
CA PHE A 114 -10.91 14.34 7.79
C PHE A 114 -9.90 13.41 7.12
N PHE A 115 -10.37 12.34 6.49
CA PHE A 115 -9.51 11.27 6.00
C PHE A 115 -9.80 10.96 4.54
N GLY A 116 -8.82 10.33 3.89
CA GLY A 116 -8.96 9.76 2.56
C GLY A 116 -9.36 8.29 2.62
N LYS A 117 -9.83 7.80 1.50
CA LYS A 117 -10.25 6.42 1.31
C LYS A 117 -9.71 5.93 -0.04
N ILE A 118 -9.17 4.72 -0.05
CA ILE A 118 -8.71 4.06 -1.28
C ILE A 118 -9.60 2.85 -1.51
N THR A 119 -10.10 2.71 -2.73
CA THR A 119 -10.89 1.54 -3.13
C THR A 119 -10.13 0.81 -4.22
N VAL A 120 -9.84 -0.46 -3.98
CA VAL A 120 -9.13 -1.35 -4.91
C VAL A 120 -10.13 -2.36 -5.44
N ASP A 121 -10.37 -2.34 -6.76
CA ASP A 121 -11.24 -3.29 -7.44
C ASP A 121 -10.40 -4.49 -7.86
N ILE A 122 -10.64 -5.65 -7.25
CA ILE A 122 -9.93 -6.89 -7.55
C ILE A 122 -10.75 -7.83 -8.45
N GLY A 123 -11.79 -7.30 -9.09
CA GLY A 123 -12.66 -8.08 -9.98
C GLY A 123 -13.72 -8.87 -9.24
N ALA A 124 -13.33 -9.64 -8.25
CA ALA A 124 -14.25 -10.46 -7.44
C ALA A 124 -14.89 -9.66 -6.30
N GLY A 125 -14.48 -8.42 -6.08
CA GLY A 125 -14.99 -7.56 -5.03
C GLY A 125 -14.10 -6.35 -4.83
N LEU A 126 -14.32 -5.64 -3.73
CA LEU A 126 -13.61 -4.40 -3.41
C LEU A 126 -12.84 -4.54 -2.11
N ILE A 127 -11.61 -4.05 -2.11
CA ILE A 127 -10.81 -3.85 -0.90
C ILE A 127 -10.78 -2.34 -0.64
N VAL A 128 -11.15 -1.94 0.57
CA VAL A 128 -11.26 -0.52 0.94
C VAL A 128 -10.27 -0.22 2.05
N ILE A 129 -9.41 0.77 1.82
CA ILE A 129 -8.48 1.29 2.84
C ILE A 129 -9.03 2.62 3.30
N ASP A 130 -9.49 2.67 4.54
CA ASP A 130 -10.15 3.83 5.12
C ASP A 130 -9.24 4.52 6.15
N ASN A 131 -9.61 5.72 6.55
CA ASN A 131 -8.87 6.52 7.53
C ASN A 131 -7.42 6.80 7.12
N CYS A 132 -7.19 6.95 5.81
CA CYS A 132 -5.88 7.32 5.28
C CYS A 132 -5.67 8.83 5.36
N GLU A 133 -4.42 9.27 5.42
CA GLU A 133 -4.12 10.67 5.16
C GLU A 133 -4.47 11.00 3.70
N LYS A 134 -5.17 12.12 3.48
CA LYS A 134 -5.70 12.47 2.16
C LYS A 134 -4.64 12.54 1.06
N PRO A 135 -3.49 13.23 1.26
CA PRO A 135 -2.46 13.25 0.23
C PRO A 135 -1.89 11.86 -0.09
N HIS A 136 -1.75 11.01 0.93
CA HIS A 136 -1.24 9.65 0.77
C HIS A 136 -2.18 8.81 -0.08
N ALA A 137 -3.49 8.91 0.17
CA ALA A 137 -4.49 8.18 -0.60
C ALA A 137 -4.48 8.59 -2.07
N LYS A 138 -4.39 9.89 -2.33
CA LYS A 138 -4.37 10.43 -3.69
C LYS A 138 -3.15 9.92 -4.48
N VAL A 139 -1.96 10.02 -3.89
CA VAL A 139 -0.72 9.57 -4.53
C VAL A 139 -0.76 8.07 -4.78
N PHE A 140 -1.24 7.29 -3.80
CA PHE A 140 -1.36 5.84 -3.94
C PHE A 140 -2.21 5.47 -5.16
N ALA A 141 -3.39 6.05 -5.27
CA ALA A 141 -4.30 5.73 -6.38
C ALA A 141 -3.71 6.14 -7.74
N GLU A 142 -3.08 7.32 -7.82
CA GLU A 142 -2.46 7.79 -9.05
C GLU A 142 -1.33 6.87 -9.52
N LEU A 143 -0.43 6.50 -8.61
CA LEU A 143 0.69 5.62 -8.94
C LEU A 143 0.22 4.21 -9.26
N ALA A 144 -0.77 3.68 -8.51
CA ALA A 144 -1.32 2.35 -8.77
C ALA A 144 -1.92 2.25 -10.18
N ASN A 145 -2.70 3.25 -10.57
CA ASN A 145 -3.30 3.25 -11.91
C ASN A 145 -2.25 3.38 -13.01
N GLN A 146 -1.19 4.13 -12.79
CA GLN A 146 -0.07 4.22 -13.74
C GLN A 146 0.59 2.85 -13.93
N LEU A 147 0.85 2.13 -12.84
CA LEU A 147 1.47 0.80 -12.91
C LEU A 147 0.56 -0.22 -13.62
N ILE A 148 -0.73 -0.18 -13.33
CA ILE A 148 -1.70 -1.07 -13.96
C ILE A 148 -1.72 -0.84 -15.47
N ARG A 149 -1.75 0.41 -15.92
CA ARG A 149 -1.72 0.75 -17.35
C ARG A 149 -0.44 0.29 -18.03
N GLN A 150 0.70 0.47 -17.36
CA GLN A 150 1.99 0.01 -17.92
C GLN A 150 2.02 -1.50 -18.12
N LYS A 151 1.46 -2.26 -17.18
CA LYS A 151 1.40 -3.72 -17.30
C LYS A 151 0.45 -4.19 -18.39
N GLU A 152 -0.62 -3.45 -18.64
CA GLU A 152 -1.55 -3.77 -19.73
C GLU A 152 -0.93 -3.51 -21.11
N GLU A 153 -0.01 -2.55 -21.21
CA GLU A 153 0.68 -2.21 -22.46
C GLU A 153 1.81 -3.21 -22.79
N ASP A 154 2.28 -3.94 -21.80
CA ASP A 154 3.31 -4.96 -21.97
C ASP A 154 2.62 -6.30 -22.37
#